data_990b288982a4530b8600ba6caa83a88f
#
_entry.id   990b288982a4530b8600ba6caa83a88f
#
_cell.length_a   1.000
_cell.length_b   1.000
_cell.length_c   1.000
_cell.angle_alpha   90.00
_cell.angle_beta   90.00
_cell.angle_gamma   90.00
#
_symmetry.space_group_name_H-M   'P 1'
#
loop_
_entity.id
_entity.type
_entity.pdbx_description
1 polymer ?
#
loop_
_entity_poly.entity_id
_entity_poly.type
_entity_poly.pdbx_seq_one_letter_code
_entity_poly.pdbx_strand_id
1 'polypeptide(L)'
;MNTNEYQNRNQPNTGLSRRTMLGLSAVAATGMLLVPGALASPGMRRVVVWSEGTASKDEGSKEVYPQDINTAVAEGLKPLAGWEIITATLDDPDQGVGEERLQGTDVLIWWGHKRHGDVKRELVDRINKRVREEGMGFIALHSSHFAEPFKKLMGTQCSWGEYVADGTSAQIIVKEPNHPICKGVKDFSLPKIERYGEPFKVPTPEAVPLDGIYTKPNGDTKPGRMGLCWTVGKGRVFYFTPGHETYNDFFRPEVRLILCNAVEWAAPKA
;
A
#
# COMPACT_ATOMS: atom_id res chain seq x y z
N MET A 1 -10.25 -21.37 67.75
CA MET A 1 -11.60 -21.68 68.29
C MET A 1 -12.32 -22.29 67.05
N ASN A 2 -12.29 -23.58 67.00
CA ASN A 2 -13.39 -24.54 67.31
C ASN A 2 -14.44 -24.48 66.18
N THR A 3 -14.60 -25.48 65.50
CA THR A 3 -14.82 -26.93 65.54
C THR A 3 -16.13 -27.31 64.88
N ASN A 4 -16.05 -28.30 64.01
CA ASN A 4 -16.84 -29.54 63.96
C ASN A 4 -18.22 -29.46 63.28
N GLU A 5 -18.35 -30.31 62.25
CA GLU A 5 -18.72 -31.76 62.23
C GLU A 5 -20.23 -31.96 62.27
N TYR A 6 -20.81 -32.74 61.42
CA TYR A 6 -21.22 -34.17 61.45
C TYR A 6 -22.15 -34.47 60.26
N GLN A 7 -21.80 -35.44 59.39
CA GLN A 7 -22.36 -36.80 59.23
C GLN A 7 -23.89 -36.91 59.08
N ASN A 8 -24.46 -37.76 58.29
CA ASN A 8 -24.21 -39.04 57.67
C ASN A 8 -25.57 -39.67 57.24
N ARG A 9 -25.56 -40.61 56.28
CA ARG A 9 -26.48 -41.76 56.02
C ARG A 9 -27.82 -41.47 55.30
N ASN A 10 -28.19 -42.19 54.22
CA ASN A 10 -28.39 -43.62 54.08
C ASN A 10 -28.75 -43.95 52.64
N GLN A 11 -28.25 -45.10 52.15
CA GLN A 11 -28.76 -45.87 51.01
C GLN A 11 -29.94 -46.74 51.41
N PRO A 12 -30.76 -47.34 50.47
CA PRO A 12 -30.34 -48.58 49.81
C PRO A 12 -30.86 -48.82 48.37
N ASN A 13 -30.04 -49.45 47.65
CA ASN A 13 -30.05 -50.60 46.75
C ASN A 13 -31.40 -51.15 46.26
N THR A 14 -31.55 -51.37 44.92
CA THR A 14 -31.98 -52.61 44.25
C THR A 14 -31.99 -52.42 42.71
N GLY A 15 -31.31 -53.25 41.95
CA GLY A 15 -31.91 -54.20 41.03
C GLY A 15 -31.30 -54.20 39.61
N LEU A 16 -30.62 -55.24 39.27
CA LEU A 16 -30.03 -55.63 38.00
C LEU A 16 -30.95 -55.53 36.76
N SER A 17 -30.41 -55.11 35.63
CA SER A 17 -30.63 -55.82 34.35
C SER A 17 -29.53 -55.51 33.32
N ARG A 18 -28.85 -56.54 32.86
CA ARG A 18 -27.87 -56.52 31.75
C ARG A 18 -28.61 -56.31 30.43
N ARG A 19 -28.19 -55.36 29.64
CA ARG A 19 -28.24 -55.44 28.16
C ARG A 19 -27.04 -54.70 27.57
N THR A 20 -26.27 -55.48 26.86
CA THR A 20 -25.16 -55.15 25.98
C THR A 20 -25.56 -54.10 24.97
N MET A 21 -24.84 -52.99 24.87
CA MET A 21 -24.79 -52.16 23.68
C MET A 21 -23.38 -51.69 23.46
N LEU A 22 -22.93 -51.92 22.24
CA LEU A 22 -21.62 -51.65 21.68
C LEU A 22 -21.18 -50.22 21.88
N GLY A 23 -19.95 -50.06 22.34
CA GLY A 23 -19.30 -48.78 22.41
C GLY A 23 -18.88 -48.30 21.02
N LEU A 24 -19.36 -47.12 20.63
CA LEU A 24 -18.68 -46.28 19.63
C LEU A 24 -17.86 -45.24 20.41
N SER A 25 -16.56 -45.43 20.39
CA SER A 25 -15.61 -44.41 20.82
C SER A 25 -15.60 -43.31 19.79
N ALA A 26 -16.21 -42.16 20.10
CA ALA A 26 -16.04 -40.96 19.32
C ALA A 26 -14.65 -40.35 19.67
N VAL A 27 -13.69 -40.55 18.78
CA VAL A 27 -12.45 -39.78 18.77
C VAL A 27 -12.82 -38.38 18.33
N ALA A 28 -12.79 -37.43 19.27
CA ALA A 28 -12.84 -36.00 18.94
C ALA A 28 -11.55 -35.63 18.26
N ALA A 29 -11.52 -35.67 16.94
CA ALA A 29 -10.47 -35.00 16.15
C ALA A 29 -10.71 -33.50 16.25
N THR A 30 -9.91 -32.85 17.06
CA THR A 30 -9.74 -31.38 17.00
C THR A 30 -9.16 -31.03 15.64
N GLY A 31 -10.04 -30.82 14.68
CA GLY A 31 -9.69 -30.28 13.38
C GLY A 31 -9.22 -28.84 13.57
N MET A 32 -7.93 -28.64 13.48
CA MET A 32 -7.31 -27.34 13.29
C MET A 32 -7.88 -26.81 11.96
N LEU A 33 -8.81 -25.86 12.03
CA LEU A 33 -9.29 -25.12 10.86
C LEU A 33 -8.09 -24.31 10.35
N LEU A 34 -7.37 -24.90 9.40
CA LEU A 34 -6.55 -24.12 8.49
C LEU A 34 -7.51 -23.18 7.75
N VAL A 35 -7.47 -21.89 8.09
CA VAL A 35 -8.08 -20.85 7.29
C VAL A 35 -7.36 -20.92 5.93
N PRO A 36 -8.03 -21.33 4.84
CA PRO A 36 -7.37 -21.28 3.54
C PRO A 36 -7.05 -19.81 3.29
N GLY A 37 -5.78 -19.48 3.08
CA GLY A 37 -5.42 -18.21 2.47
C GLY A 37 -6.32 -18.06 1.24
N ALA A 38 -7.05 -16.95 1.17
CA ALA A 38 -7.97 -16.70 0.06
C ALA A 38 -7.17 -16.79 -1.24
N LEU A 39 -7.28 -17.91 -1.93
CA LEU A 39 -6.76 -18.06 -3.29
C LEU A 39 -7.53 -17.04 -4.13
N ALA A 40 -6.80 -16.15 -4.79
CA ALA A 40 -7.40 -15.18 -5.71
C ALA A 40 -8.32 -15.93 -6.69
N SER A 41 -9.52 -15.43 -6.88
CA SER A 41 -10.41 -15.97 -7.91
C SER A 41 -9.70 -15.91 -9.26
N PRO A 42 -9.72 -16.98 -10.06
CA PRO A 42 -9.08 -16.97 -11.38
C PRO A 42 -9.61 -15.80 -12.21
N GLY A 43 -8.72 -14.86 -12.57
CA GLY A 43 -9.07 -13.70 -13.39
C GLY A 43 -9.17 -12.35 -12.65
N MET A 44 -9.08 -12.32 -11.30
CA MET A 44 -9.05 -11.05 -10.56
C MET A 44 -7.61 -10.53 -10.43
N ARG A 45 -7.36 -9.31 -10.89
CA ARG A 45 -6.07 -8.63 -10.71
C ARG A 45 -5.91 -8.14 -9.28
N ARG A 46 -4.68 -8.02 -8.79
CA ARG A 46 -4.40 -7.63 -7.41
C ARG A 46 -3.51 -6.40 -7.33
N VAL A 47 -3.94 -5.41 -6.55
CA VAL A 47 -3.11 -4.28 -6.14
C VAL A 47 -2.85 -4.35 -4.64
N VAL A 48 -1.58 -4.26 -4.27
CA VAL A 48 -1.16 -4.11 -2.86
C VAL A 48 -0.78 -2.66 -2.64
N VAL A 49 -1.39 -2.03 -1.64
CA VAL A 49 -1.07 -0.67 -1.18
C VAL A 49 -0.28 -0.79 0.11
N TRP A 50 1.00 -0.52 0.01
CA TRP A 50 1.94 -0.62 1.12
C TRP A 50 2.28 0.76 1.70
N SER A 51 2.34 0.86 3.02
CA SER A 51 2.91 2.01 3.73
C SER A 51 3.86 1.56 4.84
N GLU A 52 4.69 2.47 5.32
CA GLU A 52 5.57 2.16 6.48
C GLU A 52 4.83 2.16 7.83
N GLY A 53 3.54 2.47 7.87
CA GLY A 53 2.71 2.39 9.07
C GLY A 53 3.00 3.50 10.10
N THR A 54 3.46 4.66 9.67
CA THR A 54 3.84 5.78 10.56
C THR A 54 2.79 6.88 10.62
N ALA A 55 2.04 7.12 9.55
CA ALA A 55 1.12 8.26 9.48
C ALA A 55 -0.01 8.19 10.52
N SER A 56 -0.50 7.00 10.85
CA SER A 56 -1.52 6.80 11.89
C SER A 56 -1.00 6.93 13.33
N LYS A 57 0.32 6.98 13.51
CA LYS A 57 0.98 7.01 14.82
C LYS A 57 1.56 8.38 15.17
N ASP A 58 1.98 9.13 14.16
CA ASP A 58 2.65 10.41 14.34
C ASP A 58 1.65 11.54 14.56
N GLU A 59 2.01 12.48 15.44
CA GLU A 59 1.19 13.67 15.67
C GLU A 59 1.11 14.54 14.41
N GLY A 60 -0.07 15.09 14.14
CA GLY A 60 -0.33 15.87 12.93
C GLY A 60 -0.72 15.03 11.72
N SER A 61 -0.11 13.88 11.49
CA SER A 61 -0.51 12.99 10.40
C SER A 61 -1.67 12.06 10.78
N LYS A 62 -1.73 11.59 12.03
CA LYS A 62 -2.84 10.75 12.51
C LYS A 62 -4.22 11.43 12.46
N GLU A 63 -4.26 12.76 12.50
CA GLU A 63 -5.51 13.52 12.34
C GLU A 63 -6.02 13.47 10.90
N VAL A 64 -5.10 13.41 9.93
CA VAL A 64 -5.42 13.31 8.51
C VAL A 64 -5.62 11.86 8.09
N TYR A 65 -4.75 10.97 8.56
CA TYR A 65 -4.71 9.55 8.20
C TYR A 65 -4.82 8.63 9.43
N PRO A 66 -5.97 8.59 10.14
CA PRO A 66 -6.12 7.82 11.37
C PRO A 66 -5.95 6.31 11.20
N GLN A 67 -6.14 5.80 9.99
CA GLN A 67 -5.95 4.39 9.62
C GLN A 67 -4.77 4.19 8.66
N ASP A 68 -3.82 5.12 8.66
CA ASP A 68 -2.66 5.19 7.79
C ASP A 68 -2.96 5.52 6.31
N ILE A 69 -1.92 5.86 5.57
CA ILE A 69 -2.00 6.30 4.17
C ILE A 69 -2.42 5.17 3.24
N ASN A 70 -1.93 3.95 3.47
CA ASN A 70 -2.33 2.79 2.66
C ASN A 70 -3.84 2.57 2.66
N THR A 71 -4.51 2.77 3.79
CA THR A 71 -5.97 2.66 3.88
C THR A 71 -6.65 3.77 3.08
N ALA A 72 -6.19 5.03 3.20
CA ALA A 72 -6.76 6.15 2.46
C ALA A 72 -6.62 5.98 0.94
N VAL A 73 -5.47 5.48 0.48
CA VAL A 73 -5.23 5.15 -0.92
C VAL A 73 -6.11 3.99 -1.36
N ALA A 74 -6.17 2.89 -0.59
CA ALA A 74 -7.01 1.73 -0.90
C ALA A 74 -8.50 2.11 -1.02
N GLU A 75 -9.01 2.97 -0.15
CA GLU A 75 -10.36 3.53 -0.24
C GLU A 75 -10.58 4.27 -1.58
N GLY A 76 -9.57 5.01 -2.02
CA GLY A 76 -9.61 5.72 -3.31
C GLY A 76 -9.63 4.79 -4.52
N LEU A 77 -9.15 3.56 -4.39
CA LEU A 77 -9.10 2.56 -5.46
C LEU A 77 -10.37 1.69 -5.58
N LYS A 78 -11.31 1.76 -4.63
CA LYS A 78 -12.55 0.97 -4.66
C LYS A 78 -13.35 1.03 -5.98
N PRO A 79 -13.32 2.11 -6.78
CA PRO A 79 -13.97 2.13 -8.09
C PRO A 79 -13.37 1.18 -9.14
N LEU A 80 -12.17 0.60 -8.90
CA LEU A 80 -11.53 -0.31 -9.84
C LEU A 80 -12.28 -1.65 -9.91
N ALA A 81 -12.98 -1.88 -11.00
CA ALA A 81 -13.68 -3.15 -11.22
C ALA A 81 -12.69 -4.27 -11.60
N GLY A 82 -12.88 -5.46 -11.01
CA GLY A 82 -12.02 -6.62 -11.28
C GLY A 82 -10.66 -6.60 -10.56
N TRP A 83 -10.50 -5.75 -9.54
CA TRP A 83 -9.32 -5.69 -8.72
C TRP A 83 -9.59 -6.09 -7.27
N GLU A 84 -8.72 -6.93 -6.73
CA GLU A 84 -8.57 -7.14 -5.29
C GLU A 84 -7.60 -6.08 -4.75
N ILE A 85 -8.03 -5.32 -3.74
CA ILE A 85 -7.25 -4.25 -3.13
C ILE A 85 -6.84 -4.69 -1.74
N ILE A 86 -5.54 -4.79 -1.49
CA ILE A 86 -4.96 -5.26 -0.23
C ILE A 86 -4.10 -4.15 0.35
N THR A 87 -4.26 -3.85 1.63
CA THR A 87 -3.35 -2.98 2.38
C THR A 87 -2.27 -3.80 3.07
N ALA A 88 -1.08 -3.22 3.19
CA ALA A 88 0.05 -3.83 3.88
C ALA A 88 0.92 -2.77 4.53
N THR A 89 1.65 -3.14 5.58
CA THR A 89 2.56 -2.24 6.28
C THR A 89 3.93 -2.87 6.48
N LEU A 90 4.91 -2.02 6.80
CA LEU A 90 6.26 -2.46 7.16
C LEU A 90 6.29 -3.37 8.40
N ASP A 91 5.34 -3.17 9.33
CA ASP A 91 5.29 -3.92 10.60
C ASP A 91 4.49 -5.23 10.50
N ASP A 92 3.87 -5.52 9.36
CA ASP A 92 3.21 -6.80 9.10
C ASP A 92 4.24 -7.93 8.92
N PRO A 93 3.86 -9.21 9.10
CA PRO A 93 4.73 -10.33 8.78
C PRO A 93 5.35 -10.20 7.38
N ASP A 94 6.63 -10.54 7.26
CA ASP A 94 7.41 -10.38 6.01
C ASP A 94 7.35 -8.96 5.41
N GLN A 95 7.26 -7.95 6.30
CA GLN A 95 7.10 -6.55 5.91
C GLN A 95 5.91 -6.31 4.98
N GLY A 96 4.83 -7.06 5.18
CA GLY A 96 3.55 -6.92 4.50
C GLY A 96 3.49 -7.46 3.07
N VAL A 97 4.62 -7.78 2.46
CA VAL A 97 4.72 -8.27 1.08
C VAL A 97 5.65 -9.48 0.98
N GLY A 98 5.34 -10.52 1.76
CA GLY A 98 6.01 -11.82 1.69
C GLY A 98 5.92 -12.43 0.29
N GLU A 99 6.66 -13.51 0.06
CA GLU A 99 6.84 -14.09 -1.28
C GLU A 99 5.51 -14.46 -1.94
N GLU A 100 4.62 -15.15 -1.24
CA GLU A 100 3.32 -15.56 -1.77
C GLU A 100 2.45 -14.36 -2.18
N ARG A 101 2.36 -13.35 -1.30
CA ARG A 101 1.59 -12.13 -1.60
C ARG A 101 2.18 -11.39 -2.78
N LEU A 102 3.50 -11.21 -2.80
CA LEU A 102 4.18 -10.52 -3.88
C LEU A 102 4.04 -11.25 -5.21
N GLN A 103 4.09 -12.61 -5.20
CA GLN A 103 3.89 -13.43 -6.39
C GLN A 103 2.50 -13.22 -7.02
N GLY A 104 1.47 -13.04 -6.21
CA GLY A 104 0.11 -12.78 -6.68
C GLY A 104 -0.20 -11.30 -6.93
N THR A 105 0.77 -10.40 -6.82
CA THR A 105 0.57 -8.96 -6.96
C THR A 105 0.83 -8.51 -8.40
N ASP A 106 -0.15 -7.82 -9.03
CA ASP A 106 -0.01 -7.22 -10.35
C ASP A 106 0.54 -5.78 -10.28
N VAL A 107 0.12 -5.03 -9.25
CA VAL A 107 0.61 -3.67 -9.01
C VAL A 107 0.91 -3.47 -7.54
N LEU A 108 2.09 -2.93 -7.24
CA LEU A 108 2.50 -2.54 -5.89
C LEU A 108 2.56 -1.03 -5.78
N ILE A 109 1.72 -0.44 -4.94
CA ILE A 109 1.78 0.97 -4.56
C ILE A 109 2.59 1.09 -3.28
N TRP A 110 3.54 2.01 -3.27
CA TRP A 110 4.48 2.19 -2.17
C TRP A 110 4.47 3.62 -1.65
N TRP A 111 4.19 3.76 -0.36
CA TRP A 111 4.37 5.01 0.36
C TRP A 111 5.34 4.80 1.54
N GLY A 112 6.45 5.54 1.55
CA GLY A 112 7.45 5.53 2.62
C GLY A 112 7.99 6.93 2.85
N HIS A 113 8.38 7.26 4.09
CA HIS A 113 8.80 8.59 4.48
C HIS A 113 9.99 8.59 5.47
N LYS A 114 9.91 7.84 6.57
CA LYS A 114 10.89 7.86 7.67
C LYS A 114 11.70 6.58 7.80
N ARG A 115 11.16 5.46 7.32
CA ARG A 115 11.67 4.12 7.59
C ARG A 115 12.18 3.40 6.34
N HIS A 116 12.67 4.17 5.35
CA HIS A 116 13.19 3.59 4.10
C HIS A 116 14.29 2.55 4.34
N GLY A 117 15.18 2.78 5.33
CA GLY A 117 16.28 1.89 5.68
C GLY A 117 15.87 0.63 6.43
N ASP A 118 14.63 0.53 6.95
CA ASP A 118 14.14 -0.64 7.67
C ASP A 118 13.69 -1.75 6.70
N VAL A 119 13.57 -1.43 5.41
CA VAL A 119 13.13 -2.39 4.38
C VAL A 119 14.26 -3.37 4.10
N LYS A 120 13.99 -4.65 4.31
CA LYS A 120 14.97 -5.74 4.12
C LYS A 120 15.44 -5.80 2.67
N ARG A 121 16.74 -5.99 2.48
CA ARG A 121 17.36 -6.08 1.16
C ARG A 121 16.75 -7.20 0.30
N GLU A 122 16.45 -8.34 0.92
CA GLU A 122 15.83 -9.47 0.24
C GLU A 122 14.45 -9.12 -0.33
N LEU A 123 13.67 -8.28 0.38
CA LEU A 123 12.40 -7.77 -0.13
C LEU A 123 12.61 -6.81 -1.30
N VAL A 124 13.58 -5.90 -1.18
CA VAL A 124 13.94 -4.98 -2.27
C VAL A 124 14.34 -5.76 -3.54
N ASP A 125 15.13 -6.83 -3.38
CA ASP A 125 15.59 -7.67 -4.47
C ASP A 125 14.44 -8.43 -5.13
N ARG A 126 13.49 -8.97 -4.35
CA ARG A 126 12.27 -9.61 -4.86
C ARG A 126 11.39 -8.63 -5.63
N ILE A 127 11.13 -7.43 -5.09
CA ILE A 127 10.36 -6.41 -5.79
C ILE A 127 11.01 -6.05 -7.12
N ASN A 128 12.33 -5.82 -7.12
CA ASN A 128 13.07 -5.51 -8.35
C ASN A 128 12.95 -6.62 -9.40
N LYS A 129 13.07 -7.89 -8.99
CA LYS A 129 12.87 -9.04 -9.87
C LYS A 129 11.45 -9.09 -10.43
N ARG A 130 10.43 -8.98 -9.56
CA ARG A 130 9.00 -8.96 -9.97
C ARG A 130 8.70 -7.90 -11.02
N VAL A 131 9.25 -6.68 -10.84
CA VAL A 131 9.06 -5.61 -11.82
C VAL A 131 9.82 -5.91 -13.10
N ARG A 132 11.12 -6.17 -13.03
CA ARG A 132 11.97 -6.27 -14.22
C ARG A 132 11.72 -7.51 -15.07
N GLU A 133 11.51 -8.65 -14.42
CA GLU A 133 11.47 -9.94 -15.11
C GLU A 133 10.04 -10.45 -15.32
N GLU A 134 9.10 -10.07 -14.45
CA GLU A 134 7.75 -10.63 -14.43
C GLU A 134 6.67 -9.60 -14.75
N GLY A 135 7.03 -8.31 -14.85
CA GLY A 135 6.13 -7.27 -15.35
C GLY A 135 5.20 -6.65 -14.31
N MET A 136 5.41 -6.92 -13.01
CA MET A 136 4.65 -6.25 -11.95
C MET A 136 4.78 -4.73 -12.06
N GLY A 137 3.66 -4.00 -11.95
CA GLY A 137 3.67 -2.54 -11.88
C GLY A 137 4.16 -2.04 -10.52
N PHE A 138 4.85 -0.89 -10.51
CA PHE A 138 5.29 -0.23 -9.29
C PHE A 138 4.91 1.24 -9.29
N ILE A 139 4.23 1.70 -8.24
CA ILE A 139 3.81 3.11 -8.08
C ILE A 139 4.43 3.64 -6.81
N ALA A 140 5.34 4.61 -6.93
CA ALA A 140 5.95 5.29 -5.81
C ALA A 140 5.23 6.63 -5.55
N LEU A 141 4.88 6.88 -4.30
CA LEU A 141 4.15 8.07 -3.88
C LEU A 141 5.03 8.97 -3.03
N HIS A 142 5.03 10.26 -3.35
CA HIS A 142 5.63 11.32 -2.54
C HIS A 142 7.10 11.05 -2.17
N SER A 143 7.44 11.02 -0.87
CA SER A 143 8.78 10.76 -0.34
C SER A 143 9.33 9.37 -0.68
N SER A 144 8.53 8.49 -1.28
CA SER A 144 8.98 7.17 -1.75
C SER A 144 10.01 7.22 -2.88
N HIS A 145 10.36 8.41 -3.38
CA HIS A 145 11.56 8.54 -4.23
C HIS A 145 12.83 8.08 -3.50
N PHE A 146 12.88 8.15 -2.16
CA PHE A 146 13.97 7.63 -1.36
C PHE A 146 13.80 6.16 -0.94
N ALA A 147 12.68 5.54 -1.25
CA ALA A 147 12.46 4.12 -0.92
C ALA A 147 13.49 3.21 -1.61
N GLU A 148 14.03 2.25 -0.87
CA GLU A 148 15.04 1.33 -1.39
C GLU A 148 14.58 0.58 -2.65
N PRO A 149 13.30 0.10 -2.76
CA PRO A 149 12.81 -0.49 -4.01
C PRO A 149 12.84 0.48 -5.18
N PHE A 150 12.41 1.74 -4.99
CA PHE A 150 12.40 2.72 -6.08
C PHE A 150 13.82 3.07 -6.53
N LYS A 151 14.75 3.33 -5.60
CA LYS A 151 16.16 3.58 -5.92
C LYS A 151 16.77 2.42 -6.71
N LYS A 152 16.48 1.18 -6.32
CA LYS A 152 16.96 -0.01 -7.02
C LYS A 152 16.38 -0.12 -8.44
N LEU A 153 15.12 0.18 -8.63
CA LEU A 153 14.48 0.20 -9.94
C LEU A 153 15.08 1.28 -10.85
N MET A 154 15.32 2.47 -10.30
CA MET A 154 15.87 3.61 -11.06
C MET A 154 17.40 3.52 -11.24
N GLY A 155 18.11 2.74 -10.42
CA GLY A 155 19.58 2.62 -10.47
C GLY A 155 20.32 3.88 -10.01
N THR A 156 19.67 4.76 -9.24
CA THR A 156 20.23 6.01 -8.73
C THR A 156 19.80 6.27 -7.29
N GLN A 157 20.32 7.35 -6.68
CA GLN A 157 19.89 7.77 -5.34
C GLN A 157 18.53 8.49 -5.34
N CYS A 158 17.96 8.79 -6.48
CA CYS A 158 16.66 9.44 -6.65
C CYS A 158 16.49 10.71 -5.83
N SER A 159 17.55 11.48 -5.67
CA SER A 159 17.53 12.75 -4.93
C SER A 159 17.06 13.89 -5.81
N TRP A 160 16.29 14.81 -5.21
CA TRP A 160 15.95 16.09 -5.80
C TRP A 160 17.03 17.13 -5.52
N GLY A 161 17.12 18.16 -6.36
CA GLY A 161 18.06 19.26 -6.19
C GLY A 161 17.65 20.23 -5.08
N GLU A 162 16.36 20.31 -4.77
CA GLU A 162 15.79 21.17 -3.74
C GLU A 162 14.63 20.48 -3.03
N TYR A 163 14.49 20.75 -1.74
CA TYR A 163 13.36 20.37 -0.92
C TYR A 163 12.90 21.56 -0.09
N VAL A 164 11.60 21.87 -0.12
CA VAL A 164 11.02 23.01 0.63
C VAL A 164 9.61 22.67 1.13
N ALA A 165 9.41 22.88 2.43
CA ALA A 165 8.13 22.76 3.12
C ALA A 165 7.76 24.12 3.76
N ASP A 166 7.36 25.10 2.95
CA ASP A 166 7.15 26.50 3.35
C ASP A 166 5.71 27.00 3.17
N GLY A 167 4.75 26.10 2.99
CA GLY A 167 3.37 26.45 2.71
C GLY A 167 3.09 26.72 1.22
N THR A 168 4.02 26.33 0.34
CA THR A 168 3.83 26.36 -1.12
C THR A 168 2.54 25.63 -1.50
N SER A 169 1.79 26.21 -2.45
CA SER A 169 0.69 25.54 -3.16
C SER A 169 1.15 25.06 -4.53
N ALA A 170 0.38 24.21 -5.18
CA ALA A 170 0.65 23.82 -6.57
C ALA A 170 -0.62 23.76 -7.41
N GLN A 171 -0.48 24.16 -8.68
CA GLN A 171 -1.40 23.76 -9.74
C GLN A 171 -0.84 22.52 -10.42
N ILE A 172 -1.61 21.45 -10.47
CA ILE A 172 -1.28 20.24 -11.22
C ILE A 172 -1.85 20.40 -12.62
N ILE A 173 -1.02 20.20 -13.63
CA ILE A 173 -1.33 20.43 -15.04
C ILE A 173 -1.27 19.11 -15.79
N VAL A 174 -2.34 18.78 -16.50
CA VAL A 174 -2.41 17.64 -17.42
C VAL A 174 -1.62 17.98 -18.68
N LYS A 175 -0.35 17.53 -18.72
CA LYS A 175 0.58 17.81 -19.82
C LYS A 175 0.36 16.90 -21.02
N GLU A 176 0.07 15.64 -20.76
CA GLU A 176 -0.14 14.61 -21.79
C GLU A 176 -1.58 14.06 -21.69
N PRO A 177 -2.59 14.79 -22.21
CA PRO A 177 -4.01 14.43 -22.01
C PRO A 177 -4.41 13.08 -22.58
N ASN A 178 -3.65 12.57 -23.58
CA ASN A 178 -3.87 11.27 -24.18
C ASN A 178 -3.17 10.12 -23.43
N HIS A 179 -2.32 10.42 -22.45
CA HIS A 179 -1.70 9.39 -21.62
C HIS A 179 -2.77 8.70 -20.75
N PRO A 180 -2.76 7.35 -20.64
CA PRO A 180 -3.79 6.62 -19.86
C PRO A 180 -3.98 7.12 -18.44
N ILE A 181 -2.92 7.54 -17.75
CA ILE A 181 -2.97 8.10 -16.38
C ILE A 181 -3.81 9.39 -16.34
N CYS A 182 -3.87 10.15 -17.43
CA CYS A 182 -4.62 11.40 -17.51
C CYS A 182 -6.08 11.24 -17.91
N LYS A 183 -6.56 10.01 -18.13
CA LYS A 183 -7.95 9.77 -18.58
C LYS A 183 -8.96 10.37 -17.59
N GLY A 184 -9.74 11.36 -18.06
CA GLY A 184 -10.77 12.04 -17.27
C GLY A 184 -10.23 13.05 -16.23
N VAL A 185 -8.90 13.16 -16.09
CA VAL A 185 -8.26 14.13 -15.20
C VAL A 185 -8.28 15.51 -15.86
N LYS A 186 -8.55 16.54 -15.09
CA LYS A 186 -8.41 17.96 -15.46
C LYS A 186 -7.37 18.61 -14.57
N ASP A 187 -6.89 19.77 -14.97
CA ASP A 187 -6.03 20.60 -14.11
C ASP A 187 -6.72 20.90 -12.79
N PHE A 188 -5.97 20.82 -11.69
CA PHE A 188 -6.49 21.09 -10.35
C PHE A 188 -5.42 21.70 -9.45
N SER A 189 -5.82 22.23 -8.30
CA SER A 189 -4.90 22.87 -7.37
C SER A 189 -4.83 22.12 -6.05
N LEU A 190 -3.60 22.04 -5.51
CA LEU A 190 -3.32 21.61 -4.14
C LEU A 190 -3.00 22.83 -3.30
N PRO A 191 -3.74 23.11 -2.21
CA PRO A 191 -3.53 24.30 -1.39
C PRO A 191 -2.22 24.27 -0.62
N LYS A 192 -1.68 23.09 -0.38
CA LYS A 192 -0.37 22.85 0.24
C LYS A 192 0.31 21.68 -0.41
N ILE A 193 1.61 21.79 -0.61
CA ILE A 193 2.47 20.73 -1.12
C ILE A 193 3.89 20.93 -0.59
N GLU A 194 4.62 19.84 -0.38
CA GLU A 194 6.07 19.93 -0.32
C GLU A 194 6.62 20.08 -1.73
N ARG A 195 7.53 21.04 -1.91
CA ARG A 195 8.15 21.26 -3.20
C ARG A 195 9.46 20.48 -3.31
N TYR A 196 9.50 19.60 -4.27
CA TYR A 196 10.71 18.93 -4.73
C TYR A 196 11.18 19.60 -6.02
N GLY A 197 12.35 20.26 -5.96
CA GLY A 197 12.90 21.05 -7.08
C GLY A 197 13.95 20.29 -7.87
N GLU A 198 13.96 20.56 -9.18
CA GLU A 198 14.92 19.97 -10.10
C GLU A 198 16.39 20.32 -9.78
N PRO A 199 17.39 19.48 -10.16
CA PRO A 199 17.20 18.25 -10.93
C PRO A 199 16.77 17.06 -10.07
N PHE A 200 15.86 16.24 -10.60
CA PHE A 200 15.57 14.93 -10.06
C PHE A 200 16.52 13.88 -10.64
N LYS A 201 17.36 13.29 -9.81
CA LYS A 201 18.42 12.34 -10.23
C LYS A 201 17.85 10.95 -10.48
N VAL A 202 17.14 10.80 -11.58
CA VAL A 202 16.57 9.56 -12.09
C VAL A 202 16.88 9.42 -13.57
N PRO A 203 16.76 8.23 -14.17
CA PRO A 203 16.78 8.09 -15.62
C PRO A 203 15.73 8.99 -16.28
N THR A 204 15.99 9.44 -17.50
CA THR A 204 14.99 10.21 -18.26
C THR A 204 13.66 9.45 -18.30
N PRO A 205 12.55 10.02 -17.83
CA PRO A 205 11.25 9.37 -17.93
C PRO A 205 10.82 9.26 -19.38
N GLU A 206 10.09 8.19 -19.70
CA GLU A 206 9.50 7.97 -21.03
C GLU A 206 8.31 8.91 -21.28
N ALA A 207 7.58 9.25 -20.20
CA ALA A 207 6.49 10.20 -20.23
C ALA A 207 6.43 11.00 -18.93
N VAL A 208 5.95 12.24 -19.05
CA VAL A 208 5.65 13.13 -17.90
C VAL A 208 4.21 13.60 -18.06
N PRO A 209 3.22 12.72 -17.78
CA PRO A 209 1.81 13.02 -17.98
C PRO A 209 1.30 14.20 -17.17
N LEU A 210 1.93 14.46 -16.01
CA LEU A 210 1.53 15.53 -15.09
C LEU A 210 2.72 16.43 -14.77
N ASP A 211 2.61 17.69 -15.14
CA ASP A 211 3.48 18.78 -14.67
C ASP A 211 2.79 19.59 -13.56
N GLY A 212 3.47 20.58 -13.03
CA GLY A 212 2.88 21.50 -12.09
C GLY A 212 3.57 22.85 -12.04
N ILE A 213 2.87 23.80 -11.43
CA ILE A 213 3.41 25.10 -11.07
C ILE A 213 3.29 25.24 -9.56
N TYR A 214 4.43 25.26 -8.89
CA TYR A 214 4.52 25.60 -7.48
C TYR A 214 4.38 27.12 -7.31
N THR A 215 3.55 27.54 -6.36
CA THR A 215 3.40 28.96 -5.97
C THR A 215 3.77 29.11 -4.50
N LYS A 216 4.83 29.84 -4.24
CA LYS A 216 5.31 30.13 -2.89
C LYS A 216 4.38 31.13 -2.17
N PRO A 217 4.43 31.23 -0.83
CA PRO A 217 3.64 32.21 -0.08
C PRO A 217 3.88 33.67 -0.50
N ASN A 218 5.06 34.00 -1.02
CA ASN A 218 5.40 35.34 -1.54
C ASN A 218 4.92 35.58 -2.99
N GLY A 219 4.26 34.61 -3.61
CA GLY A 219 3.75 34.68 -4.98
C GLY A 219 4.73 34.22 -6.07
N ASP A 220 5.99 33.94 -5.74
CA ASP A 220 6.94 33.39 -6.71
C ASP A 220 6.49 32.03 -7.21
N THR A 221 6.65 31.78 -8.49
CA THR A 221 6.31 30.50 -9.10
C THR A 221 7.54 29.74 -9.58
N LYS A 222 7.47 28.40 -9.52
CA LYS A 222 8.46 27.49 -10.11
C LYS A 222 7.77 26.32 -10.77
N PRO A 223 8.26 25.86 -11.94
CA PRO A 223 7.74 24.62 -12.54
C PRO A 223 8.19 23.40 -11.74
N GLY A 224 7.45 22.31 -11.89
CA GLY A 224 7.80 21.02 -11.33
C GLY A 224 7.13 19.88 -12.07
N ARG A 225 7.73 18.71 -12.02
CA ARG A 225 7.15 17.49 -12.59
C ARG A 225 6.40 16.75 -11.48
N MET A 226 5.11 16.44 -11.74
CA MET A 226 4.22 15.86 -10.72
C MET A 226 3.94 14.38 -10.93
N GLY A 227 4.02 13.90 -12.17
CA GLY A 227 3.82 12.49 -12.50
C GLY A 227 4.81 12.06 -13.56
N LEU A 228 5.60 11.01 -13.29
CA LEU A 228 6.68 10.53 -14.15
C LEU A 228 6.55 9.02 -14.38
N CYS A 229 6.79 8.58 -15.62
CA CYS A 229 6.60 7.21 -16.06
C CYS A 229 7.87 6.62 -16.67
N TRP A 230 8.13 5.33 -16.37
CA TRP A 230 9.22 4.54 -16.96
C TRP A 230 8.75 3.12 -17.26
N THR A 231 9.37 2.50 -18.24
CA THR A 231 9.39 1.06 -18.39
C THR A 231 10.71 0.53 -17.81
N VAL A 232 10.62 -0.41 -16.89
CA VAL A 232 11.78 -0.98 -16.18
C VAL A 232 11.77 -2.49 -16.36
N GLY A 233 12.53 -2.99 -17.31
CA GLY A 233 12.43 -4.37 -17.79
C GLY A 233 11.06 -4.63 -18.41
N LYS A 234 10.27 -5.57 -17.87
CA LYS A 234 8.90 -5.85 -18.32
C LYS A 234 7.83 -5.02 -17.60
N GLY A 235 8.17 -4.44 -16.45
CA GLY A 235 7.22 -3.70 -15.61
C GLY A 235 7.19 -2.21 -15.92
N ARG A 236 6.12 -1.55 -15.48
CA ARG A 236 5.94 -0.11 -15.59
C ARG A 236 6.00 0.53 -14.22
N VAL A 237 6.69 1.67 -14.14
CA VAL A 237 6.89 2.42 -12.91
C VAL A 237 6.30 3.80 -13.06
N PHE A 238 5.49 4.21 -12.10
CA PHE A 238 4.96 5.57 -11.99
C PHE A 238 5.42 6.18 -10.67
N TYR A 239 5.87 7.43 -10.72
CA TYR A 239 6.14 8.23 -9.54
C TYR A 239 5.20 9.43 -9.51
N PHE A 240 4.56 9.67 -8.36
CA PHE A 240 3.65 10.78 -8.13
C PHE A 240 4.14 11.62 -6.95
N THR A 241 4.44 12.89 -7.21
CA THR A 241 5.07 13.82 -6.25
C THR A 241 4.16 14.20 -5.07
N PRO A 242 2.84 14.50 -5.22
CA PRO A 242 1.96 14.81 -4.08
C PRO A 242 1.77 13.64 -3.13
N GLY A 243 1.34 13.92 -1.90
CA GLY A 243 0.96 12.89 -0.93
C GLY A 243 1.68 12.94 0.41
N HIS A 244 1.99 14.15 0.90
CA HIS A 244 2.57 14.36 2.23
C HIS A 244 1.60 13.89 3.33
N GLU A 245 2.12 13.28 4.39
CA GLU A 245 1.33 12.66 5.46
C GLU A 245 0.46 13.64 6.27
N THR A 246 0.75 14.92 6.22
CA THR A 246 -0.06 15.94 6.90
C THR A 246 -1.04 16.67 5.97
N TYR A 247 -1.10 16.29 4.68
CA TYR A 247 -2.02 16.88 3.70
C TYR A 247 -3.05 15.84 3.25
N ASN A 248 -4.25 16.30 2.95
CA ASN A 248 -5.38 15.43 2.59
C ASN A 248 -5.41 15.02 1.10
N ASP A 249 -4.25 14.93 0.46
CA ASP A 249 -4.14 14.70 -0.98
C ASP A 249 -4.83 13.42 -1.43
N PHE A 250 -4.67 12.30 -0.69
CA PHE A 250 -5.26 11.01 -1.05
C PHE A 250 -6.79 10.92 -0.86
N PHE A 251 -7.41 11.97 -0.33
CA PHE A 251 -8.88 12.08 -0.28
C PHE A 251 -9.46 12.90 -1.43
N ARG A 252 -8.62 13.55 -2.24
CA ARG A 252 -9.07 14.38 -3.35
C ARG A 252 -9.52 13.52 -4.54
N PRO A 253 -10.68 13.84 -5.15
CA PRO A 253 -11.20 13.05 -6.27
C PRO A 253 -10.22 12.95 -7.45
N GLU A 254 -9.52 14.05 -7.76
CA GLU A 254 -8.55 14.10 -8.86
C GLU A 254 -7.36 13.18 -8.61
N VAL A 255 -6.83 13.17 -7.39
CA VAL A 255 -5.72 12.30 -6.99
C VAL A 255 -6.15 10.83 -7.01
N ARG A 256 -7.34 10.52 -6.49
CA ARG A 256 -7.90 9.16 -6.54
C ARG A 256 -8.09 8.66 -7.97
N LEU A 257 -8.57 9.53 -8.86
CA LEU A 257 -8.71 9.20 -10.28
C LEU A 257 -7.36 8.93 -10.94
N ILE A 258 -6.35 9.76 -10.67
CA ILE A 258 -4.97 9.55 -11.14
C ILE A 258 -4.44 8.20 -10.66
N LEU A 259 -4.64 7.84 -9.39
CA LEU A 259 -4.15 6.57 -8.83
C LEU A 259 -4.90 5.37 -9.43
N CYS A 260 -6.21 5.44 -9.63
CA CYS A 260 -6.95 4.40 -10.35
C CYS A 260 -6.41 4.20 -11.77
N ASN A 261 -6.23 5.28 -12.52
CA ASN A 261 -5.67 5.23 -13.86
C ASN A 261 -4.23 4.69 -13.87
N ALA A 262 -3.42 5.06 -12.86
CA ALA A 262 -2.05 4.60 -12.74
C ALA A 262 -1.98 3.09 -12.45
N VAL A 263 -2.88 2.55 -11.64
CA VAL A 263 -3.00 1.11 -11.39
C VAL A 263 -3.32 0.37 -12.70
N GLU A 264 -4.33 0.82 -13.44
CA GLU A 264 -4.67 0.22 -14.74
C GLU A 264 -3.53 0.32 -15.75
N TRP A 265 -2.84 1.46 -15.80
CA TRP A 265 -1.71 1.66 -16.70
C TRP A 265 -0.50 0.81 -16.31
N ALA A 266 -0.19 0.69 -15.02
CA ALA A 266 0.99 -0.03 -14.54
C ALA A 266 0.83 -1.55 -14.58
N ALA A 267 -0.40 -2.07 -14.60
CA ALA A 267 -0.68 -3.50 -14.63
C ALA A 267 0.06 -4.22 -15.78
N PRO A 268 0.47 -5.48 -15.57
CA PRO A 268 1.01 -6.31 -16.64
C PRO A 268 0.06 -6.32 -17.85
N LYS A 269 0.62 -6.26 -19.04
CA LYS A 269 -0.17 -6.48 -20.28
C LYS A 269 -0.48 -7.97 -20.36
N ALA A 270 -1.76 -8.28 -20.58
CA ALA A 270 -2.19 -9.64 -20.89
C ALA A 270 -1.51 -10.18 -22.13
#